data_09af61470d1a5259f56c8d96e870f6e7
#
_entry.id   09af61470d1a5259f56c8d96e870f6e7
#
_cell.length_a   1.000
_cell.length_b   1.000
_cell.length_c   1.000
_cell.angle_alpha   90.00
_cell.angle_beta   90.00
_cell.angle_gamma   90.00
#
_symmetry.space_group_name_H-M   'P 1'
#
loop_
_entity.id
_entity.type
_entity.pdbx_description
1 polymer ?
#
loop_
_entity_poly.entity_id
_entity_poly.type
_entity_poly.pdbx_seq_one_letter_code
_entity_poly.pdbx_strand_id
1 'polypeptide(L)'
;MKNVFTIDVEDWFHTMDFNFPVSSWSNYEDRVHHGIKDILELLDKYNVKATFFVLGYVARKHPELVRELINKGHEIGSHGDMHKMVTTQNREEFKKDVAASKEILEDLTGKKINIYRSSSWSIVPKTMWALEVLEELSFEYDSSIQPFTTPLSGFKNAPRTPFYPVVNGRRLNLLEFPPSVMPLGKACLPFCGGLYLRVLPKSFINYALNKVNKNNSGMIYTHPWELDVKQPRLKVPPHIKFTHYYNLSSTKDKLEYLLQTFEFDTFSKVVEGGAYPSIELK
;
A
#
# COMPACT_ATOMS: atom_id res chain seq x y z
N MET A 1 11.12 13.47 -12.41
CA MET A 1 9.87 13.49 -11.58
C MET A 1 10.01 12.39 -10.57
N LYS A 2 9.91 12.69 -9.27
CA LYS A 2 10.00 11.69 -8.22
C LYS A 2 8.71 10.88 -8.13
N ASN A 3 8.84 9.59 -7.86
CA ASN A 3 7.73 8.65 -7.64
C ASN A 3 7.65 8.29 -6.15
N VAL A 4 6.51 7.77 -5.73
CA VAL A 4 6.32 7.26 -4.37
C VAL A 4 6.75 5.79 -4.32
N PHE A 5 7.61 5.43 -3.35
CA PHE A 5 7.90 4.03 -3.05
C PHE A 5 7.23 3.65 -1.74
N THR A 6 6.38 2.63 -1.77
CA THR A 6 5.59 2.22 -0.60
C THR A 6 5.75 0.74 -0.29
N ILE A 7 5.69 0.42 1.00
CA ILE A 7 5.74 -0.94 1.50
C ILE A 7 4.56 -1.15 2.44
N ASP A 8 3.72 -2.16 2.14
CA ASP A 8 2.66 -2.58 3.03
C ASP A 8 3.24 -3.65 3.97
N VAL A 9 3.43 -3.29 5.24
CA VAL A 9 4.18 -4.11 6.23
C VAL A 9 3.28 -5.20 6.77
N GLU A 10 3.24 -6.28 6.00
CA GLU A 10 2.47 -7.48 6.25
C GLU A 10 3.37 -8.70 6.30
N ASP A 11 2.98 -9.72 7.06
CA ASP A 11 3.55 -11.06 6.95
C ASP A 11 2.75 -11.90 5.94
N TRP A 12 3.32 -13.00 5.47
CA TRP A 12 2.73 -13.90 4.49
C TRP A 12 1.33 -14.41 4.87
N PHE A 13 1.03 -14.55 6.15
CA PHE A 13 -0.26 -15.03 6.63
C PHE A 13 -1.32 -13.94 6.83
N HIS A 14 -0.96 -12.66 6.70
CA HIS A 14 -1.92 -11.55 6.74
C HIS A 14 -2.68 -11.40 5.42
N THR A 15 -2.19 -12.01 4.32
CA THR A 15 -2.73 -11.80 2.99
C THR A 15 -4.16 -12.31 2.81
N MET A 16 -4.96 -11.61 2.02
CA MET A 16 -6.31 -12.05 1.66
C MET A 16 -6.33 -13.30 0.77
N ASP A 17 -5.20 -13.70 0.20
CA ASP A 17 -5.07 -14.94 -0.56
C ASP A 17 -5.42 -16.16 0.30
N PHE A 18 -5.03 -16.17 1.56
CA PHE A 18 -5.32 -17.25 2.50
C PHE A 18 -6.54 -16.97 3.39
N ASN A 19 -6.84 -15.70 3.63
CA ASN A 19 -7.97 -15.24 4.45
C ASN A 19 -8.04 -15.95 5.82
N PHE A 20 -6.89 -16.08 6.48
CA PHE A 20 -6.83 -16.70 7.80
C PHE A 20 -7.52 -15.84 8.86
N PRO A 21 -8.33 -16.44 9.74
CA PRO A 21 -8.92 -15.69 10.85
C PRO A 21 -7.83 -15.12 11.76
N VAL A 22 -8.00 -13.89 12.23
CA VAL A 22 -7.04 -13.21 13.12
C VAL A 22 -6.66 -14.05 14.35
N SER A 23 -7.62 -14.81 14.90
CA SER A 23 -7.39 -15.72 16.05
C SER A 23 -6.37 -16.82 15.78
N SER A 24 -6.06 -17.13 14.52
CA SER A 24 -5.08 -18.15 14.14
C SER A 24 -3.69 -17.60 13.86
N TRP A 25 -3.51 -16.29 13.78
CA TRP A 25 -2.24 -15.67 13.36
C TRP A 25 -1.07 -16.02 14.29
N SER A 26 -1.34 -16.18 15.59
CA SER A 26 -0.32 -16.61 16.56
C SER A 26 0.23 -18.03 16.32
N ASN A 27 -0.42 -18.82 15.48
CA ASN A 27 0.01 -20.19 15.15
C ASN A 27 0.98 -20.24 13.96
N TYR A 28 1.17 -19.10 13.26
CA TYR A 28 2.03 -19.04 12.07
C TYR A 28 3.40 -18.48 12.42
N GLU A 29 4.42 -18.98 11.70
CA GLU A 29 5.78 -18.47 11.77
C GLU A 29 5.82 -17.02 11.29
N ASP A 30 6.31 -16.16 12.15
CA ASP A 30 6.52 -14.74 11.87
C ASP A 30 7.78 -14.55 11.04
N ARG A 31 7.63 -13.92 9.88
CA ARG A 31 8.71 -13.77 8.89
C ARG A 31 8.85 -12.36 8.34
N VAL A 32 8.08 -11.40 8.84
CA VAL A 32 8.07 -10.01 8.32
C VAL A 32 9.48 -9.40 8.24
N HIS A 33 10.35 -9.71 9.23
CA HIS A 33 11.72 -9.22 9.28
C HIS A 33 12.60 -9.68 8.10
N HIS A 34 12.35 -10.87 7.52
CA HIS A 34 13.14 -11.36 6.41
C HIS A 34 13.01 -10.46 5.17
N GLY A 35 11.78 -10.15 4.79
CA GLY A 35 11.54 -9.29 3.63
C GLY A 35 11.89 -7.82 3.91
N ILE A 36 11.62 -7.32 5.13
CA ILE A 36 11.99 -5.95 5.51
C ILE A 36 13.50 -5.74 5.42
N LYS A 37 14.30 -6.69 5.86
CA LYS A 37 15.77 -6.62 5.75
C LYS A 37 16.21 -6.42 4.30
N ASP A 38 15.70 -7.25 3.39
CA ASP A 38 16.01 -7.14 1.96
C ASP A 38 15.57 -5.80 1.36
N ILE A 39 14.41 -5.28 1.77
CA ILE A 39 13.91 -3.98 1.34
C ILE A 39 14.81 -2.85 1.85
N LEU A 40 15.17 -2.85 3.13
CA LEU A 40 16.03 -1.83 3.72
C LEU A 40 17.42 -1.83 3.10
N GLU A 41 18.01 -3.00 2.82
CA GLU A 41 19.28 -3.12 2.10
C GLU A 41 19.22 -2.43 0.72
N LEU A 42 18.13 -2.62 -0.03
CA LEU A 42 17.93 -1.96 -1.31
C LEU A 42 17.77 -0.44 -1.16
N LEU A 43 16.93 0.01 -0.23
CA LEU A 43 16.68 1.43 0.00
C LEU A 43 17.95 2.16 0.47
N ASP A 44 18.74 1.56 1.36
CA ASP A 44 20.02 2.10 1.82
C ASP A 44 21.03 2.17 0.66
N LYS A 45 21.13 1.11 -0.14
CA LYS A 45 22.04 1.03 -1.30
C LYS A 45 21.81 2.17 -2.31
N TYR A 46 20.56 2.53 -2.55
CA TYR A 46 20.18 3.58 -3.51
C TYR A 46 19.87 4.92 -2.85
N ASN A 47 20.07 5.04 -1.53
CA ASN A 47 19.78 6.25 -0.74
C ASN A 47 18.36 6.77 -0.95
N VAL A 48 17.39 5.86 -0.99
CA VAL A 48 15.95 6.16 -1.18
C VAL A 48 15.24 6.10 0.16
N LYS A 49 14.35 7.06 0.42
CA LYS A 49 13.39 6.98 1.52
C LYS A 49 12.02 6.57 0.96
N ALA A 50 11.31 5.79 1.75
CA ALA A 50 10.04 5.18 1.36
C ALA A 50 9.00 5.36 2.46
N THR A 51 7.72 5.13 2.12
CA THR A 51 6.61 5.13 3.07
C THR A 51 6.22 3.69 3.40
N PHE A 52 6.21 3.36 4.68
CA PHE A 52 5.82 2.05 5.19
C PHE A 52 4.43 2.15 5.82
N PHE A 53 3.45 1.49 5.20
CA PHE A 53 2.13 1.32 5.76
C PHE A 53 2.14 0.13 6.71
N VAL A 54 2.08 0.40 8.00
CA VAL A 54 2.28 -0.62 9.04
C VAL A 54 0.95 -1.00 9.67
N LEU A 55 0.70 -2.32 9.79
CA LEU A 55 -0.42 -2.85 10.57
C LEU A 55 -0.20 -2.59 12.07
N GLY A 56 -1.24 -2.19 12.78
CA GLY A 56 -1.19 -2.04 14.23
C GLY A 56 -0.80 -3.36 14.93
N TYR A 57 -1.25 -4.50 14.41
CA TYR A 57 -0.83 -5.84 14.86
C TYR A 57 0.69 -6.02 14.77
N VAL A 58 1.30 -5.67 13.63
CA VAL A 58 2.77 -5.77 13.44
C VAL A 58 3.49 -4.79 14.35
N ALA A 59 2.99 -3.57 14.49
CA ALA A 59 3.58 -2.55 15.36
C ALA A 59 3.62 -2.97 16.83
N ARG A 60 2.56 -3.61 17.34
CA ARG A 60 2.53 -4.16 18.71
C ARG A 60 3.47 -5.33 18.88
N LYS A 61 3.56 -6.20 17.89
CA LYS A 61 4.38 -7.41 17.96
C LYS A 61 5.86 -7.12 17.75
N HIS A 62 6.18 -6.12 16.93
CA HIS A 62 7.54 -5.73 16.51
C HIS A 62 7.76 -4.21 16.65
N PRO A 63 7.66 -3.64 17.86
CA PRO A 63 7.84 -2.20 18.06
C PRO A 63 9.24 -1.70 17.68
N GLU A 64 10.27 -2.58 17.79
CA GLU A 64 11.63 -2.30 17.35
C GLU A 64 11.73 -2.07 15.84
N LEU A 65 10.94 -2.80 15.04
CA LEU A 65 10.88 -2.62 13.59
C LEU A 65 10.41 -1.20 13.23
N VAL A 66 9.31 -0.73 13.86
CA VAL A 66 8.79 0.62 13.60
C VAL A 66 9.83 1.69 13.97
N ARG A 67 10.53 1.52 15.10
CA ARG A 67 11.60 2.44 15.50
C ARG A 67 12.79 2.41 14.53
N GLU A 68 13.17 1.25 14.03
CA GLU A 68 14.23 1.12 13.02
C GLU A 68 13.87 1.89 11.75
N LEU A 69 12.64 1.73 11.23
CA LEU A 69 12.16 2.42 10.03
C LEU A 69 12.25 3.95 10.19
N ILE A 70 11.79 4.48 11.33
CA ILE A 70 11.85 5.92 11.64
C ILE A 70 13.30 6.39 11.78
N ASN A 71 14.16 5.65 12.49
CA ASN A 71 15.55 6.01 12.69
C ASN A 71 16.35 6.05 11.37
N LYS A 72 15.95 5.23 10.40
CA LYS A 72 16.48 5.26 9.04
C LYS A 72 15.88 6.39 8.18
N GLY A 73 14.96 7.20 8.72
CA GLY A 73 14.36 8.36 8.05
C GLY A 73 13.26 8.00 7.05
N HIS A 74 12.66 6.83 7.18
CA HIS A 74 11.47 6.46 6.41
C HIS A 74 10.21 7.08 7.00
N GLU A 75 9.17 7.15 6.21
CA GLU A 75 7.85 7.64 6.60
C GLU A 75 6.96 6.47 7.01
N ILE A 76 6.17 6.67 8.06
CA ILE A 76 5.22 5.66 8.55
C ILE A 76 3.79 6.12 8.26
N GLY A 77 3.01 5.24 7.63
CA GLY A 77 1.57 5.33 7.47
C GLY A 77 0.86 4.17 8.18
N SER A 78 -0.43 4.31 8.39
CA SER A 78 -1.28 3.25 8.95
C SER A 78 -1.81 2.34 7.83
N HIS A 79 -1.77 1.01 8.07
CA HIS A 79 -2.41 0.00 7.24
C HIS A 79 -3.65 -0.64 7.91
N GLY A 80 -4.28 0.10 8.85
CA GLY A 80 -5.29 -0.45 9.75
C GLY A 80 -4.66 -1.29 10.88
N ASP A 81 -5.52 -1.84 11.74
CA ASP A 81 -5.04 -2.61 12.88
C ASP A 81 -4.89 -4.11 12.56
N MET A 82 -5.94 -4.75 12.07
CA MET A 82 -6.04 -6.20 11.89
C MET A 82 -6.24 -6.62 10.43
N HIS A 83 -5.73 -5.86 9.48
CA HIS A 83 -5.81 -6.13 8.05
C HIS A 83 -7.24 -6.47 7.54
N LYS A 84 -8.25 -5.87 8.14
CA LYS A 84 -9.64 -6.08 7.74
C LYS A 84 -10.01 -5.23 6.54
N MET A 85 -10.64 -5.84 5.55
CA MET A 85 -11.17 -5.09 4.42
C MET A 85 -12.29 -4.14 4.89
N VAL A 86 -12.31 -2.91 4.37
CA VAL A 86 -13.37 -1.93 4.66
C VAL A 86 -14.76 -2.47 4.31
N THR A 87 -14.83 -3.29 3.24
CA THR A 87 -16.07 -3.91 2.78
C THR A 87 -16.69 -4.93 3.75
N THR A 88 -15.95 -5.36 4.76
CA THR A 88 -16.41 -6.31 5.80
C THR A 88 -16.70 -5.66 7.14
N GLN A 89 -16.59 -4.33 7.22
CA GLN A 89 -16.76 -3.54 8.44
C GLN A 89 -17.90 -2.54 8.26
N ASN A 90 -18.54 -2.19 9.36
CA ASN A 90 -19.37 -0.98 9.44
C ASN A 90 -18.51 0.25 9.82
N ARG A 91 -19.12 1.43 9.82
CA ARG A 91 -18.43 2.71 10.09
C ARG A 91 -17.71 2.73 11.45
N GLU A 92 -18.38 2.25 12.51
CA GLU A 92 -17.83 2.26 13.87
C GLU A 92 -16.69 1.26 14.04
N GLU A 93 -16.83 0.07 13.47
CA GLU A 93 -15.78 -0.97 13.47
C GLU A 93 -14.53 -0.47 12.73
N PHE A 94 -14.71 0.15 11.57
CA PHE A 94 -13.61 0.73 10.80
C PHE A 94 -12.93 1.87 11.56
N LYS A 95 -13.72 2.80 12.14
CA LYS A 95 -13.17 3.90 12.93
C LYS A 95 -12.34 3.41 14.11
N LYS A 96 -12.82 2.38 14.82
CA LYS A 96 -12.10 1.75 15.93
C LYS A 96 -10.81 1.07 15.47
N ASP A 97 -10.84 0.32 14.38
CA ASP A 97 -9.66 -0.37 13.83
C ASP A 97 -8.57 0.63 13.42
N VAL A 98 -8.96 1.67 12.67
CA VAL A 98 -8.01 2.71 12.21
C VAL A 98 -7.47 3.54 13.38
N ALA A 99 -8.31 3.90 14.35
CA ALA A 99 -7.88 4.65 15.53
C ALA A 99 -6.85 3.87 16.36
N ALA A 100 -7.08 2.57 16.59
CA ALA A 100 -6.16 1.71 17.32
C ALA A 100 -4.79 1.58 16.63
N SER A 101 -4.78 1.46 15.29
CA SER A 101 -3.53 1.46 14.53
C SER A 101 -2.82 2.80 14.61
N LYS A 102 -3.55 3.90 14.48
CA LYS A 102 -2.99 5.25 14.56
C LYS A 102 -2.34 5.49 15.92
N GLU A 103 -3.03 5.19 17.00
CA GLU A 103 -2.57 5.39 18.38
C GLU A 103 -1.24 4.67 18.63
N ILE A 104 -1.15 3.36 18.34
CA ILE A 104 0.08 2.59 18.56
C ILE A 104 1.24 3.10 17.71
N LEU A 105 0.98 3.53 16.46
CA LEU A 105 2.03 4.06 15.61
C LEU A 105 2.51 5.44 16.06
N GLU A 106 1.61 6.31 16.53
CA GLU A 106 1.96 7.61 17.10
C GLU A 106 2.77 7.45 18.40
N ASP A 107 2.40 6.51 19.27
CA ASP A 107 3.15 6.19 20.50
C ASP A 107 4.57 5.71 20.20
N LEU A 108 4.73 4.85 19.20
CA LEU A 108 6.05 4.28 18.85
C LEU A 108 6.95 5.26 18.12
N THR A 109 6.37 6.15 17.31
CA THR A 109 7.13 7.08 16.47
C THR A 109 7.35 8.45 17.11
N GLY A 110 6.53 8.83 18.08
CA GLY A 110 6.49 10.19 18.64
C GLY A 110 6.04 11.25 17.62
N LYS A 111 5.42 10.83 16.51
CA LYS A 111 4.99 11.70 15.41
C LYS A 111 3.54 11.45 15.05
N LYS A 112 2.86 12.48 14.54
CA LYS A 112 1.52 12.35 13.99
C LYS A 112 1.54 11.40 12.78
N ILE A 113 0.61 10.45 12.77
CA ILE A 113 0.37 9.56 11.63
C ILE A 113 -0.82 10.12 10.84
N ASN A 114 -0.54 10.62 9.65
CA ASN A 114 -1.51 11.32 8.80
C ASN A 114 -1.69 10.67 7.43
N ILE A 115 -1.09 9.49 7.19
CA ILE A 115 -1.19 8.74 5.94
C ILE A 115 -1.82 7.38 6.22
N TYR A 116 -2.79 6.99 5.40
CA TYR A 116 -3.49 5.71 5.51
C TYR A 116 -3.51 4.95 4.18
N ARG A 117 -3.55 3.63 4.26
CA ARG A 117 -3.90 2.74 3.15
C ARG A 117 -4.78 1.60 3.67
N SER A 118 -5.91 1.37 3.03
CA SER A 118 -6.77 0.25 3.39
C SER A 118 -6.23 -1.07 2.86
N SER A 119 -6.44 -2.13 3.64
CA SER A 119 -6.17 -3.51 3.20
C SER A 119 -6.81 -3.79 1.85
N SER A 120 -6.01 -4.30 0.89
CA SER A 120 -6.44 -4.67 -0.46
C SER A 120 -7.15 -3.55 -1.24
N TRP A 121 -6.84 -2.27 -0.98
CA TRP A 121 -7.54 -1.12 -1.60
C TRP A 121 -9.07 -1.24 -1.54
N SER A 122 -9.59 -1.58 -0.37
CA SER A 122 -10.99 -1.97 -0.19
C SER A 122 -11.96 -0.80 0.05
N ILE A 123 -11.54 0.45 -0.18
CA ILE A 123 -12.47 1.57 -0.33
C ILE A 123 -13.06 1.52 -1.75
N VAL A 124 -14.34 1.23 -1.81
CA VAL A 124 -15.11 0.99 -3.04
C VAL A 124 -16.40 1.85 -3.01
N PRO A 125 -17.19 1.96 -4.08
CA PRO A 125 -18.36 2.83 -4.09
C PRO A 125 -19.29 2.71 -2.89
N LYS A 126 -19.51 1.50 -2.38
CA LYS A 126 -20.39 1.25 -1.21
C LYS A 126 -19.77 1.61 0.14
N THR A 127 -18.46 1.86 0.19
CA THR A 127 -17.70 2.16 1.43
C THR A 127 -17.07 3.56 1.42
N MET A 128 -17.55 4.47 0.59
CA MET A 128 -17.07 5.85 0.49
C MET A 128 -17.10 6.62 1.82
N TRP A 129 -18.01 6.24 2.72
CA TRP A 129 -18.08 6.74 4.09
C TRP A 129 -16.77 6.58 4.87
N ALA A 130 -15.91 5.63 4.46
CA ALA A 130 -14.61 5.41 5.09
C ALA A 130 -13.66 6.62 4.91
N LEU A 131 -13.74 7.33 3.78
CA LEU A 131 -12.95 8.56 3.55
C LEU A 131 -13.33 9.66 4.54
N GLU A 132 -14.62 9.77 4.88
CA GLU A 132 -15.08 10.73 5.89
C GLU A 132 -14.54 10.37 7.28
N VAL A 133 -14.50 9.07 7.62
CA VAL A 133 -13.92 8.60 8.88
C VAL A 133 -12.43 8.86 8.94
N LEU A 134 -11.69 8.69 7.85
CA LEU A 134 -10.26 9.04 7.80
C LEU A 134 -10.03 10.54 8.05
N GLU A 135 -10.84 11.40 7.44
CA GLU A 135 -10.79 12.84 7.71
C GLU A 135 -11.13 13.18 9.17
N GLU A 136 -12.17 12.54 9.76
CA GLU A 136 -12.51 12.69 11.19
C GLU A 136 -11.35 12.30 12.11
N LEU A 137 -10.57 11.29 11.74
CA LEU A 137 -9.37 10.85 12.45
C LEU A 137 -8.12 11.67 12.10
N SER A 138 -8.29 12.78 11.36
CA SER A 138 -7.22 13.71 10.98
C SER A 138 -6.12 13.09 10.10
N PHE A 139 -6.49 12.15 9.24
CA PHE A 139 -5.62 11.76 8.12
C PHE A 139 -5.67 12.84 7.03
N GLU A 140 -4.53 13.11 6.43
CA GLU A 140 -4.35 14.11 5.36
C GLU A 140 -4.16 13.44 3.99
N TYR A 141 -3.67 12.20 4.01
CA TYR A 141 -3.35 11.41 2.82
C TYR A 141 -3.95 10.01 2.91
N ASP A 142 -4.43 9.53 1.79
CA ASP A 142 -4.96 8.18 1.62
C ASP A 142 -4.45 7.53 0.32
N SER A 143 -4.35 6.22 0.31
CA SER A 143 -4.04 5.43 -0.87
C SER A 143 -4.87 4.14 -0.83
N SER A 144 -6.19 4.28 -0.89
CA SER A 144 -7.12 3.17 -0.67
C SER A 144 -8.05 2.87 -1.84
N ILE A 145 -8.01 3.69 -2.91
CA ILE A 145 -8.89 3.55 -4.07
C ILE A 145 -8.07 3.10 -5.28
N GLN A 146 -8.26 1.86 -5.74
CA GLN A 146 -7.64 1.40 -6.98
C GLN A 146 -8.58 1.61 -8.18
N PRO A 147 -8.08 2.17 -9.31
CA PRO A 147 -8.92 2.53 -10.46
C PRO A 147 -9.21 1.36 -11.42
N PHE A 148 -9.19 0.14 -10.92
CA PHE A 148 -9.54 -1.09 -11.63
C PHE A 148 -10.21 -2.07 -10.66
N THR A 149 -10.88 -3.09 -11.18
CA THR A 149 -11.58 -4.07 -10.35
C THR A 149 -10.84 -5.40 -10.29
N THR A 150 -10.82 -5.99 -9.11
CA THR A 150 -10.37 -7.36 -8.82
C THR A 150 -11.52 -8.13 -8.16
N PRO A 151 -11.41 -9.42 -7.94
CA PRO A 151 -12.40 -10.16 -7.13
C PRO A 151 -12.57 -9.64 -5.71
N LEU A 152 -11.54 -8.97 -5.14
CA LEU A 152 -11.54 -8.47 -3.76
C LEU A 152 -12.06 -7.04 -3.65
N SER A 153 -11.69 -6.17 -4.59
CA SER A 153 -11.91 -4.73 -4.45
C SER A 153 -11.82 -4.00 -5.78
N GLY A 154 -11.96 -2.71 -5.74
CA GLY A 154 -11.72 -1.79 -6.84
C GLY A 154 -12.88 -0.86 -7.14
N PHE A 155 -12.55 0.25 -7.76
CA PHE A 155 -13.47 1.29 -8.12
C PHE A 155 -13.32 1.58 -9.62
N LYS A 156 -14.12 0.90 -10.43
CA LYS A 156 -14.11 1.12 -11.88
C LYS A 156 -14.38 2.60 -12.20
N ASN A 157 -13.55 3.20 -13.03
CA ASN A 157 -13.58 4.61 -13.39
C ASN A 157 -13.14 5.60 -12.30
N ALA A 158 -12.59 5.15 -11.17
CA ALA A 158 -11.91 6.06 -10.25
C ALA A 158 -10.79 6.83 -10.96
N PRO A 159 -10.44 8.04 -10.49
CA PRO A 159 -9.28 8.78 -10.98
C PRO A 159 -8.01 7.94 -10.92
N ARG A 160 -7.09 8.19 -11.86
CA ARG A 160 -5.80 7.46 -11.97
C ARG A 160 -4.61 8.29 -11.51
N THR A 161 -4.89 9.49 -11.03
CA THR A 161 -3.91 10.48 -10.55
C THR A 161 -4.39 11.02 -9.22
N PRO A 162 -3.53 11.61 -8.40
CA PRO A 162 -3.93 12.15 -7.11
C PRO A 162 -5.06 13.18 -7.21
N PHE A 163 -5.99 13.15 -6.25
CA PHE A 163 -7.16 14.01 -6.22
C PHE A 163 -7.72 14.17 -4.81
N TYR A 164 -8.47 15.23 -4.57
CA TYR A 164 -9.29 15.40 -3.37
C TYR A 164 -10.68 14.82 -3.60
N PRO A 165 -11.12 13.79 -2.87
CA PRO A 165 -12.46 13.22 -3.01
C PRO A 165 -13.55 14.24 -2.64
N VAL A 166 -14.60 14.27 -3.45
CA VAL A 166 -15.87 14.92 -3.11
C VAL A 166 -16.86 13.79 -2.82
N VAL A 167 -17.38 13.74 -1.60
CA VAL A 167 -18.32 12.73 -1.13
C VAL A 167 -19.60 13.45 -0.67
N ASN A 168 -20.75 13.05 -1.20
CA ASN A 168 -22.04 13.69 -0.90
C ASN A 168 -22.03 15.23 -1.10
N GLY A 169 -21.35 15.69 -2.16
CA GLY A 169 -21.22 17.12 -2.50
C GLY A 169 -20.23 17.90 -1.62
N ARG A 170 -19.54 17.23 -0.65
CA ARG A 170 -18.54 17.86 0.22
C ARG A 170 -17.13 17.42 -0.20
N ARG A 171 -16.26 18.39 -0.50
CA ARG A 171 -14.84 18.13 -0.70
C ARG A 171 -14.21 17.77 0.64
N LEU A 172 -13.47 16.66 0.68
CA LEU A 172 -12.68 16.26 1.83
C LEU A 172 -11.28 16.91 1.80
N ASN A 173 -10.70 17.15 2.98
CA ASN A 173 -9.31 17.60 3.12
C ASN A 173 -8.34 16.40 3.21
N LEU A 174 -8.66 15.34 2.50
CA LEU A 174 -7.93 14.09 2.41
C LEU A 174 -7.50 13.90 0.94
N LEU A 175 -6.19 13.89 0.68
CA LEU A 175 -5.68 13.64 -0.67
C LEU A 175 -5.60 12.14 -0.92
N GLU A 176 -6.35 11.64 -1.90
CA GLU A 176 -6.22 10.27 -2.39
C GLU A 176 -5.12 10.17 -3.45
N PHE A 177 -4.20 9.22 -3.28
CA PHE A 177 -3.19 8.86 -4.28
C PHE A 177 -3.40 7.39 -4.72
N PRO A 178 -4.06 7.17 -5.85
CA PRO A 178 -4.34 5.81 -6.34
C PRO A 178 -3.06 5.08 -6.76
N PRO A 179 -3.02 3.72 -6.68
CA PRO A 179 -1.93 2.94 -7.22
C PRO A 179 -1.79 3.18 -8.73
N SER A 180 -0.54 3.25 -9.20
CA SER A 180 -0.26 3.57 -10.61
C SER A 180 -0.76 2.49 -11.56
N VAL A 181 -1.41 2.91 -12.62
CA VAL A 181 -1.87 2.06 -13.71
C VAL A 181 -1.43 2.61 -15.05
N MET A 182 -1.15 1.75 -16.01
CA MET A 182 -0.91 2.16 -17.37
C MET A 182 -2.24 2.43 -18.10
N PRO A 183 -2.50 3.65 -18.58
CA PRO A 183 -3.73 3.94 -19.28
C PRO A 183 -3.77 3.28 -20.67
N LEU A 184 -4.89 2.61 -20.98
CA LEU A 184 -5.22 1.98 -22.26
C LEU A 184 -6.58 2.51 -22.73
N GLY A 185 -6.63 3.77 -23.13
CA GLY A 185 -7.90 4.46 -23.41
C GLY A 185 -8.80 4.50 -22.17
N LYS A 186 -10.02 3.94 -22.28
CA LYS A 186 -10.96 3.84 -21.14
C LYS A 186 -10.54 2.77 -20.12
N ALA A 187 -9.80 1.74 -20.54
CA ALA A 187 -9.24 0.71 -19.66
C ALA A 187 -7.90 1.12 -19.05
N CYS A 188 -7.42 0.37 -18.09
CA CYS A 188 -6.07 0.49 -17.55
C CYS A 188 -5.49 -0.89 -17.21
N LEU A 189 -4.16 -0.97 -17.17
CA LEU A 189 -3.43 -2.17 -16.80
C LEU A 189 -2.63 -1.90 -15.53
N PRO A 190 -2.88 -2.62 -14.43
CA PRO A 190 -2.06 -2.53 -13.23
C PRO A 190 -0.63 -3.02 -13.51
N PHE A 191 0.38 -2.38 -12.90
CA PHE A 191 1.77 -2.77 -13.08
C PHE A 191 2.65 -2.48 -11.86
N CYS A 192 2.16 -1.71 -10.89
CA CYS A 192 2.99 -1.02 -9.91
C CYS A 192 3.32 -1.84 -8.66
N GLY A 193 2.85 -3.08 -8.52
CA GLY A 193 3.18 -3.92 -7.37
C GLY A 193 2.46 -5.26 -7.36
N GLY A 194 2.69 -6.05 -6.30
CA GLY A 194 2.07 -7.34 -6.10
C GLY A 194 2.32 -8.32 -7.25
N LEU A 195 1.32 -9.14 -7.55
CA LEU A 195 1.37 -10.10 -8.66
C LEU A 195 1.74 -9.44 -9.99
N TYR A 196 1.22 -8.24 -10.28
CA TYR A 196 1.47 -7.57 -11.55
C TYR A 196 2.96 -7.21 -11.73
N LEU A 197 3.61 -6.72 -10.68
CA LEU A 197 5.05 -6.48 -10.71
C LEU A 197 5.83 -7.77 -10.99
N ARG A 198 5.41 -8.90 -10.40
CA ARG A 198 6.09 -10.20 -10.55
C ARG A 198 5.89 -10.84 -11.92
N VAL A 199 4.71 -10.66 -12.52
CA VAL A 199 4.37 -11.24 -13.84
C VAL A 199 4.97 -10.43 -15.00
N LEU A 200 4.90 -9.11 -14.92
CA LEU A 200 5.27 -8.24 -16.05
C LEU A 200 6.80 -8.13 -16.21
N PRO A 201 7.32 -8.07 -17.44
CA PRO A 201 8.76 -7.87 -17.67
C PRO A 201 9.21 -6.46 -17.28
N LYS A 202 10.47 -6.30 -16.87
CA LYS A 202 11.08 -5.02 -16.49
C LYS A 202 10.90 -3.94 -17.55
N SER A 203 11.07 -4.28 -18.82
CA SER A 203 10.88 -3.35 -19.94
C SER A 203 9.47 -2.77 -20.02
N PHE A 204 8.46 -3.60 -19.74
CA PHE A 204 7.07 -3.13 -19.69
C PHE A 204 6.82 -2.22 -18.48
N ILE A 205 7.31 -2.60 -17.30
CA ILE A 205 7.17 -1.79 -16.08
C ILE A 205 7.85 -0.42 -16.28
N ASN A 206 9.06 -0.42 -16.86
CA ASN A 206 9.77 0.82 -17.23
C ASN A 206 8.94 1.68 -18.18
N TYR A 207 8.44 1.10 -19.27
CA TYR A 207 7.60 1.83 -20.23
C TYR A 207 6.35 2.41 -19.56
N ALA A 208 5.67 1.62 -18.71
CA ALA A 208 4.45 2.04 -18.03
C ALA A 208 4.70 3.21 -17.05
N LEU A 209 5.76 3.11 -16.23
CA LEU A 209 6.10 4.16 -15.28
C LEU A 209 6.58 5.44 -15.99
N ASN A 210 7.38 5.32 -17.05
CA ASN A 210 7.75 6.47 -17.89
C ASN A 210 6.51 7.15 -18.52
N LYS A 211 5.50 6.35 -18.90
CA LYS A 211 4.26 6.91 -19.44
C LYS A 211 3.44 7.66 -18.39
N VAL A 212 3.39 7.16 -17.15
CA VAL A 212 2.80 7.87 -16.02
C VAL A 212 3.57 9.15 -15.73
N ASN A 213 4.91 9.10 -15.72
CA ASN A 213 5.79 10.21 -15.37
C ASN A 213 5.81 11.35 -16.41
N LYS A 214 5.15 11.21 -17.56
CA LYS A 214 4.95 12.34 -18.48
C LYS A 214 4.13 13.46 -17.86
N ASN A 215 3.19 13.13 -16.99
CA ASN A 215 2.24 14.10 -16.45
C ASN A 215 2.12 14.08 -14.93
N ASN A 216 2.45 12.95 -14.26
CA ASN A 216 2.22 12.74 -12.83
C ASN A 216 3.33 11.90 -12.21
N SER A 217 3.52 12.05 -10.91
CA SER A 217 4.28 11.09 -10.13
C SER A 217 3.56 9.74 -10.11
N GLY A 218 4.32 8.66 -10.22
CA GLY A 218 3.81 7.30 -10.06
C GLY A 218 4.00 6.79 -8.63
N MET A 219 3.42 5.62 -8.36
CA MET A 219 3.60 4.88 -7.12
C MET A 219 3.99 3.44 -7.46
N ILE A 220 4.97 2.92 -6.73
CA ILE A 220 5.32 1.49 -6.70
C ILE A 220 5.05 0.99 -5.28
N TYR A 221 4.52 -0.22 -5.16
CA TYR A 221 4.33 -0.87 -3.87
C TYR A 221 4.84 -2.29 -3.85
N THR A 222 5.20 -2.77 -2.67
CA THR A 222 5.59 -4.16 -2.42
C THR A 222 5.26 -4.56 -0.98
N HIS A 223 5.29 -5.85 -0.71
CA HIS A 223 5.11 -6.40 0.64
C HIS A 223 6.37 -7.14 1.06
N PRO A 224 6.72 -7.19 2.35
CA PRO A 224 7.88 -7.95 2.85
C PRO A 224 7.85 -9.43 2.43
N TRP A 225 6.70 -10.06 2.50
CA TRP A 225 6.54 -11.46 2.12
C TRP A 225 6.83 -11.75 0.64
N GLU A 226 6.75 -10.76 -0.26
CA GLU A 226 7.10 -10.93 -1.67
C GLU A 226 8.62 -11.10 -1.89
N LEU A 227 9.45 -10.70 -0.94
CA LEU A 227 10.91 -10.88 -0.97
C LEU A 227 11.34 -12.14 -0.21
N ASP A 228 10.51 -12.68 0.67
CA ASP A 228 10.80 -13.91 1.41
C ASP A 228 10.49 -15.16 0.58
N VAL A 229 11.42 -15.56 -0.27
CA VAL A 229 11.28 -16.77 -1.11
C VAL A 229 11.21 -18.08 -0.31
N LYS A 230 11.60 -18.03 0.98
CA LYS A 230 11.61 -19.19 1.88
C LYS A 230 10.38 -19.27 2.77
N GLN A 231 9.40 -18.39 2.57
CA GLN A 231 8.14 -18.45 3.32
C GLN A 231 7.45 -19.81 3.20
N PRO A 232 6.63 -20.22 4.17
CA PRO A 232 5.92 -21.49 4.15
C PRO A 232 5.09 -21.71 2.88
N ARG A 233 5.15 -22.94 2.33
CA ARG A 233 4.41 -23.33 1.13
C ARG A 233 3.18 -24.15 1.53
N LEU A 234 2.01 -23.54 1.43
CA LEU A 234 0.75 -24.18 1.78
C LEU A 234 0.17 -25.00 0.60
N LYS A 235 -0.61 -26.02 0.95
CA LYS A 235 -1.45 -26.73 -0.04
C LYS A 235 -2.71 -25.89 -0.29
N VAL A 236 -2.72 -25.15 -1.38
CA VAL A 236 -3.80 -24.23 -1.76
C VAL A 236 -4.24 -24.46 -3.21
N PRO A 237 -5.43 -24.01 -3.60
CA PRO A 237 -5.89 -24.06 -5.00
C PRO A 237 -4.89 -23.44 -5.98
N PRO A 238 -4.83 -23.88 -7.25
CA PRO A 238 -3.85 -23.41 -8.23
C PRO A 238 -3.84 -21.88 -8.45
N HIS A 239 -5.00 -21.23 -8.40
CA HIS A 239 -5.10 -19.79 -8.56
C HIS A 239 -4.46 -19.04 -7.38
N ILE A 240 -4.67 -19.49 -6.14
CA ILE A 240 -4.01 -18.93 -4.95
C ILE A 240 -2.50 -19.19 -5.01
N LYS A 241 -2.09 -20.42 -5.43
CA LYS A 241 -0.69 -20.73 -5.62
C LYS A 241 -0.04 -19.79 -6.64
N PHE A 242 -0.74 -19.43 -7.70
CA PHE A 242 -0.26 -18.49 -8.70
C PHE A 242 -0.22 -17.06 -8.14
N THR A 243 -1.30 -16.54 -7.55
CA THR A 243 -1.35 -15.16 -7.06
C THR A 243 -0.32 -14.90 -5.97
N HIS A 244 -0.14 -15.84 -5.05
CA HIS A 244 0.73 -15.66 -3.89
C HIS A 244 2.19 -15.99 -4.19
N TYR A 245 2.48 -17.15 -4.80
CA TYR A 245 3.86 -17.68 -4.87
C TYR A 245 4.56 -17.50 -6.21
N TYR A 246 3.84 -17.08 -7.26
CA TYR A 246 4.45 -16.96 -8.58
C TYR A 246 5.57 -15.94 -8.58
N ASN A 247 6.75 -16.38 -9.03
CA ASN A 247 7.93 -15.57 -9.36
C ASN A 247 8.42 -14.62 -8.24
N LEU A 248 8.27 -15.02 -6.96
CA LEU A 248 8.76 -14.26 -5.81
C LEU A 248 10.25 -13.91 -5.93
N SER A 249 11.05 -14.85 -6.45
CA SER A 249 12.50 -14.65 -6.63
C SER A 249 12.87 -13.47 -7.53
N SER A 250 11.95 -13.02 -8.39
CA SER A 250 12.21 -11.88 -9.28
C SER A 250 11.91 -10.52 -8.62
N THR A 251 11.25 -10.49 -7.46
CA THR A 251 10.79 -9.26 -6.84
C THR A 251 11.96 -8.34 -6.50
N LYS A 252 12.97 -8.85 -5.77
CA LYS A 252 14.16 -8.06 -5.37
C LYS A 252 14.86 -7.46 -6.59
N ASP A 253 15.08 -8.26 -7.63
CA ASP A 253 15.74 -7.83 -8.87
C ASP A 253 14.93 -6.76 -9.65
N LYS A 254 13.60 -6.83 -9.63
CA LYS A 254 12.75 -5.82 -10.26
C LYS A 254 12.69 -4.52 -9.47
N LEU A 255 12.61 -4.61 -8.14
CA LEU A 255 12.68 -3.43 -7.27
C LEU A 255 14.03 -2.74 -7.42
N GLU A 256 15.13 -3.49 -7.41
CA GLU A 256 16.47 -2.95 -7.63
C GLU A 256 16.57 -2.22 -8.97
N TYR A 257 16.09 -2.83 -10.06
CA TYR A 257 16.04 -2.20 -11.37
C TYR A 257 15.26 -0.88 -11.36
N LEU A 258 14.12 -0.81 -10.66
CA LEU A 258 13.33 0.41 -10.55
C LEU A 258 14.05 1.50 -9.77
N LEU A 259 14.71 1.15 -8.66
CA LEU A 259 15.49 2.08 -7.84
C LEU A 259 16.73 2.62 -8.58
N GLN A 260 17.29 1.85 -9.52
CA GLN A 260 18.36 2.31 -10.40
C GLN A 260 17.90 3.26 -11.50
N THR A 261 16.65 3.09 -11.95
CA THR A 261 16.16 3.74 -13.18
C THR A 261 15.36 5.01 -12.90
N PHE A 262 14.69 5.06 -11.75
CA PHE A 262 13.77 6.14 -11.39
C PHE A 262 14.12 6.75 -10.05
N GLU A 263 13.75 8.02 -9.87
CA GLU A 263 13.82 8.70 -8.58
C GLU A 263 12.58 8.39 -7.76
N PHE A 264 12.80 8.08 -6.47
CA PHE A 264 11.74 7.81 -5.49
C PHE A 264 11.94 8.63 -4.22
N ASP A 265 10.83 8.89 -3.52
CA ASP A 265 10.81 9.51 -2.20
C ASP A 265 9.58 9.04 -1.42
N THR A 266 9.41 9.54 -0.21
CA THR A 266 8.24 9.29 0.63
C THR A 266 6.98 9.90 0.03
N PHE A 267 5.83 9.39 0.45
CA PHE A 267 4.52 9.84 -0.03
C PHE A 267 4.35 11.35 0.16
N SER A 268 4.50 11.85 1.41
CA SER A 268 4.29 13.26 1.71
C SER A 268 5.20 14.18 0.91
N LYS A 269 6.48 13.84 0.74
CA LYS A 269 7.42 14.64 -0.05
C LYS A 269 7.09 14.69 -1.53
N VAL A 270 6.55 13.61 -2.09
CA VAL A 270 6.18 13.57 -3.52
C VAL A 270 4.94 14.42 -3.79
N VAL A 271 4.00 14.48 -2.83
CA VAL A 271 2.75 15.25 -3.01
C VAL A 271 2.85 16.70 -2.52
N GLU A 272 3.90 17.04 -1.78
CA GLU A 272 4.11 18.39 -1.22
C GLU A 272 4.10 19.47 -2.31
N GLY A 273 3.31 20.51 -2.08
CA GLY A 273 3.21 21.66 -3.00
C GLY A 273 2.48 21.38 -4.31
N GLY A 274 1.96 20.17 -4.51
CA GLY A 274 1.17 19.81 -5.69
C GLY A 274 -0.21 20.45 -5.69
N ALA A 275 -0.71 20.79 -6.89
CA ALA A 275 -2.09 21.22 -7.09
C ALA A 275 -2.91 20.03 -7.63
N TYR A 276 -3.89 19.58 -6.88
CA TYR A 276 -4.69 18.40 -7.22
C TYR A 276 -6.17 18.75 -7.40
N PRO A 277 -6.86 18.16 -8.39
CA PRO A 277 -8.27 18.43 -8.63
C PRO A 277 -9.15 17.89 -7.50
N SER A 278 -10.32 18.51 -7.32
CA SER A 278 -11.40 17.92 -6.52
C SER A 278 -12.31 17.13 -7.44
N ILE A 279 -12.58 15.87 -7.14
CA ILE A 279 -13.33 14.97 -8.02
C ILE A 279 -14.44 14.30 -7.23
N GLU A 280 -15.68 14.41 -7.75
CA GLU A 280 -16.82 13.70 -7.20
C GLU A 280 -16.77 12.23 -7.61
N LEU A 281 -16.77 11.37 -6.61
CA LEU A 281 -16.80 9.92 -6.78
C LEU A 281 -18.27 9.45 -6.89
N LYS A 282 -18.58 8.73 -7.98
CA LYS A 282 -19.95 8.24 -8.28
C LYS A 282 -19.98 6.73 -8.43
#